data_99b8ec535746e6e4eb0cef01f1cb6735
#
_entry.id   99b8ec535746e6e4eb0cef01f1cb6735
#
_cell.length_a   1.000
_cell.length_b   1.000
_cell.length_c   1.000
_cell.angle_alpha   90.00
_cell.angle_beta   90.00
_cell.angle_gamma   90.00
#
_symmetry.space_group_name_H-M   'P 1'
#
loop_
_entity.id
_entity.type
_entity.pdbx_description
1 polymer ?
#
loop_
_entity_poly.entity_id
_entity_poly.type
_entity_poly.pdbx_seq_one_letter_code
_entity_poly.pdbx_strand_id
1 'polypeptide(L)'
;MTRQIKQALLLALLSLRDMLASAGPVLLLALSLLAATYWWLDPQPPRTVTLATGPAGTAYADFGQRYAQALARDGIRVKLLTTDGTVGNLQALREGRADVAFVRGGSGDMSHDAKVGIMSLGALFYEPLWIFYRPAAVKGAPSNKDVASAVALTSLTQLRGLRVNMDQPGSGVPELMNRLLQANGLTPDEVIASDMTPEAAAQALQAGQIDALVLVTAPESPVVQRLLQEPGITLVDLPQADALSRRFPFMQTVTLPRGMVSLARNQPPESIGLLATTTALLTSEDTHPALRQLFAQTAQQIHGDSGWFNGARDFPNTRTSELPVSPEGDRAINGTPPFYQRYLPFWASNLLERMWLVIGGLIVLLLPLSRVVPPLYTYRVRRRVFRWYERLRQVEAHMEDGDAETSELLNELDELDRVAAQITVPLAHADEVYALRNNIEKTRRRLLARAQGSPRT
;
A
#
# COMPACT_ATOMS: atom_id res chain seq x y z
N MET A 1 -33.59 43.25 -26.32
CA MET A 1 -33.01 41.98 -25.87
C MET A 1 -31.74 42.15 -25.02
N THR A 2 -30.81 43.03 -25.30
CA THR A 2 -29.53 43.22 -24.59
C THR A 2 -29.61 43.77 -23.16
N ARG A 3 -30.61 44.62 -22.84
CA ARG A 3 -30.76 45.25 -21.49
C ARG A 3 -31.33 44.27 -20.45
N GLN A 4 -32.26 43.42 -20.85
CA GLN A 4 -32.86 42.39 -19.98
C GLN A 4 -31.84 41.28 -19.67
N ILE A 5 -31.00 40.87 -20.65
CA ILE A 5 -29.95 39.87 -20.44
C ILE A 5 -28.88 40.41 -19.48
N LYS A 6 -28.49 41.68 -19.60
CA LYS A 6 -27.53 42.30 -18.68
C LYS A 6 -28.09 42.37 -17.25
N GLN A 7 -29.35 42.69 -17.06
CA GLN A 7 -29.99 42.73 -15.73
C GLN A 7 -30.12 41.32 -15.12
N ALA A 8 -30.52 40.33 -15.91
CA ALA A 8 -30.58 38.94 -15.44
C ALA A 8 -29.19 38.40 -15.05
N LEU A 9 -28.15 38.72 -15.83
CA LEU A 9 -26.76 38.35 -15.53
C LEU A 9 -26.26 39.03 -14.25
N LEU A 10 -26.60 40.31 -14.05
CA LEU A 10 -26.18 41.06 -12.86
C LEU A 10 -26.89 40.53 -11.60
N LEU A 11 -28.16 40.16 -11.69
CA LEU A 11 -28.90 39.54 -10.60
C LEU A 11 -28.37 38.15 -10.26
N ALA A 12 -28.00 37.33 -11.28
CA ALA A 12 -27.40 36.05 -11.10
C ALA A 12 -26.00 36.15 -10.42
N LEU A 13 -25.20 37.14 -10.82
CA LEU A 13 -23.88 37.41 -10.20
C LEU A 13 -24.01 37.88 -8.75
N LEU A 14 -25.01 38.69 -8.43
CA LEU A 14 -25.27 39.13 -7.04
C LEU A 14 -25.76 37.97 -6.17
N SER A 15 -26.65 37.12 -6.67
CA SER A 15 -27.09 35.93 -5.91
C SER A 15 -25.95 34.94 -5.71
N LEU A 16 -25.12 34.73 -6.71
CA LEU A 16 -23.91 33.89 -6.60
C LEU A 16 -22.92 34.46 -5.58
N ARG A 17 -22.69 35.79 -5.61
CA ARG A 17 -21.80 36.44 -4.62
C ARG A 17 -22.34 36.28 -3.20
N ASP A 18 -23.64 36.47 -2.98
CA ASP A 18 -24.24 36.36 -1.66
C ASP A 18 -24.30 34.91 -1.16
N MET A 19 -24.51 33.96 -2.07
CA MET A 19 -24.43 32.54 -1.77
C MET A 19 -22.98 32.12 -1.41
N LEU A 20 -21.98 32.55 -2.20
CA LEU A 20 -20.58 32.33 -1.90
C LEU A 20 -20.14 32.98 -0.58
N ALA A 21 -20.65 34.18 -0.28
CA ALA A 21 -20.32 34.85 0.97
C ALA A 21 -21.00 34.20 2.20
N SER A 22 -22.09 33.47 2.02
CA SER A 22 -22.80 32.74 3.10
C SER A 22 -22.31 31.30 3.23
N ALA A 23 -22.11 30.58 2.12
CA ALA A 23 -21.62 29.21 2.07
C ALA A 23 -20.09 29.12 2.06
N GLY A 24 -19.39 30.15 1.57
CA GLY A 24 -17.93 30.18 1.39
C GLY A 24 -17.16 29.85 2.64
N PRO A 25 -17.42 30.45 3.80
CA PRO A 25 -16.72 30.10 5.04
C PRO A 25 -16.86 28.64 5.44
N VAL A 26 -18.04 28.06 5.23
CA VAL A 26 -18.32 26.64 5.52
C VAL A 26 -17.58 25.74 4.54
N LEU A 27 -17.61 26.09 3.27
CA LEU A 27 -16.89 25.38 2.20
C LEU A 27 -15.38 25.47 2.40
N LEU A 28 -14.87 26.63 2.76
CA LEU A 28 -13.46 26.86 3.03
C LEU A 28 -12.99 26.07 4.27
N LEU A 29 -13.80 26.04 5.33
CA LEU A 29 -13.51 25.21 6.51
C LEU A 29 -13.48 23.73 6.14
N ALA A 30 -14.45 23.25 5.36
CA ALA A 30 -14.53 21.87 4.92
C ALA A 30 -13.32 21.48 4.05
N LEU A 31 -12.96 22.33 3.09
CA LEU A 31 -11.78 22.13 2.23
C LEU A 31 -10.47 22.19 3.02
N SER A 32 -10.37 23.12 3.98
CA SER A 32 -9.20 23.22 4.84
C SER A 32 -9.04 21.98 5.73
N LEU A 33 -10.13 21.48 6.28
CA LEU A 33 -10.13 20.27 7.09
C LEU A 33 -9.76 19.05 6.24
N LEU A 34 -10.31 18.95 5.03
CA LEU A 34 -9.97 17.89 4.08
C LEU A 34 -8.50 17.96 3.67
N ALA A 35 -7.99 19.14 3.37
CA ALA A 35 -6.59 19.35 3.01
C ALA A 35 -5.64 19.05 4.17
N ALA A 36 -5.97 19.51 5.38
CA ALA A 36 -5.19 19.22 6.58
C ALA A 36 -5.15 17.72 6.88
N THR A 37 -6.29 17.03 6.76
CA THR A 37 -6.38 15.59 6.96
C THR A 37 -5.65 14.83 5.86
N TYR A 38 -5.76 15.27 4.60
CA TYR A 38 -5.00 14.71 3.48
C TYR A 38 -3.49 14.81 3.73
N TRP A 39 -3.02 15.97 4.18
CA TRP A 39 -1.61 16.19 4.49
C TRP A 39 -1.14 15.36 5.70
N TRP A 40 -1.99 15.22 6.73
CA TRP A 40 -1.66 14.46 7.94
C TRP A 40 -1.66 12.93 7.71
N LEU A 41 -2.59 12.41 6.91
CA LEU A 41 -2.72 10.98 6.62
C LEU A 41 -1.74 10.48 5.55
N ASP A 42 -1.12 11.40 4.79
CA ASP A 42 -0.25 11.08 3.64
C ASP A 42 -0.77 9.85 2.85
N PRO A 43 -1.95 9.93 2.23
CA PRO A 43 -2.61 8.77 1.65
C PRO A 43 -1.94 8.26 0.35
N GLN A 44 -1.01 9.02 -0.22
CA GLN A 44 -0.34 8.66 -1.47
C GLN A 44 0.99 7.96 -1.20
N PRO A 45 1.21 6.75 -1.73
CA PRO A 45 2.49 6.07 -1.58
C PRO A 45 3.60 6.78 -2.34
N PRO A 46 4.86 6.68 -1.88
CA PRO A 46 6.02 7.11 -2.65
C PRO A 46 6.02 6.41 -4.02
N ARG A 47 6.43 7.14 -5.06
CA ARG A 47 6.50 6.60 -6.43
C ARG A 47 7.72 5.71 -6.67
N THR A 48 8.61 5.62 -5.72
CA THR A 48 9.83 4.81 -5.78
C THR A 48 9.96 4.00 -4.52
N VAL A 49 10.32 2.73 -4.67
CA VAL A 49 10.53 1.78 -3.58
C VAL A 49 11.77 0.95 -3.89
N THR A 50 12.55 0.61 -2.87
CA THR A 50 13.76 -0.20 -3.02
C THR A 50 13.48 -1.65 -2.59
N LEU A 51 13.71 -2.60 -3.49
CA LEU A 51 13.58 -4.03 -3.24
C LEU A 51 14.96 -4.69 -3.20
N ALA A 52 15.36 -5.23 -2.07
CA ALA A 52 16.59 -5.98 -1.94
C ALA A 52 16.42 -7.40 -2.50
N THR A 53 17.33 -7.77 -3.40
CA THR A 53 17.36 -9.06 -4.09
C THR A 53 18.71 -9.73 -3.83
N GLY A 54 18.93 -10.92 -4.39
CA GLY A 54 20.23 -11.56 -4.38
C GLY A 54 21.12 -11.17 -5.57
N PRO A 55 22.23 -11.86 -5.75
CA PRO A 55 23.09 -11.72 -6.93
C PRO A 55 22.33 -11.98 -8.23
N ALA A 56 22.86 -11.45 -9.34
CA ALA A 56 22.31 -11.71 -10.67
C ALA A 56 22.30 -13.22 -10.99
N GLY A 57 21.26 -13.68 -11.68
CA GLY A 57 21.07 -15.10 -12.02
C GLY A 57 20.48 -15.95 -10.88
N THR A 58 20.14 -15.36 -9.74
CA THR A 58 19.41 -16.03 -8.66
C THR A 58 17.90 -15.87 -8.81
N ALA A 59 17.13 -16.74 -8.16
CA ALA A 59 15.67 -16.65 -8.14
C ALA A 59 15.18 -15.30 -7.59
N TYR A 60 15.86 -14.73 -6.60
CA TYR A 60 15.50 -13.41 -6.05
C TYR A 60 15.65 -12.29 -7.08
N ALA A 61 16.70 -12.34 -7.90
CA ALA A 61 16.91 -11.35 -8.96
C ALA A 61 15.79 -11.43 -10.03
N ASP A 62 15.43 -12.65 -10.43
CA ASP A 62 14.37 -12.87 -11.42
C ASP A 62 12.99 -12.48 -10.88
N PHE A 63 12.67 -12.86 -9.65
CA PHE A 63 11.43 -12.41 -9.00
C PHE A 63 11.43 -10.90 -8.82
N GLY A 64 12.56 -10.28 -8.42
CA GLY A 64 12.68 -8.83 -8.31
C GLY A 64 12.31 -8.10 -9.60
N GLN A 65 12.74 -8.60 -10.76
CA GLN A 65 12.36 -8.05 -12.06
C GLN A 65 10.86 -8.20 -12.34
N ARG A 66 10.27 -9.36 -12.00
CA ARG A 66 8.83 -9.60 -12.15
C ARG A 66 8.01 -8.64 -11.28
N TYR A 67 8.41 -8.41 -10.02
CA TYR A 67 7.80 -7.40 -9.15
C TYR A 67 7.95 -6.00 -9.73
N ALA A 68 9.13 -5.64 -10.22
CA ALA A 68 9.35 -4.32 -10.82
C ALA A 68 8.45 -4.08 -12.03
N GLN A 69 8.27 -5.07 -12.89
CA GLN A 69 7.37 -5.00 -14.05
C GLN A 69 5.89 -4.90 -13.65
N ALA A 70 5.48 -5.66 -12.62
CA ALA A 70 4.10 -5.66 -12.15
C ALA A 70 3.75 -4.30 -11.52
N LEU A 71 4.58 -3.79 -10.59
CA LEU A 71 4.33 -2.54 -9.88
C LEU A 71 4.45 -1.31 -10.78
N ALA A 72 5.20 -1.39 -11.88
CA ALA A 72 5.28 -0.32 -12.88
C ALA A 72 3.91 -0.01 -13.50
N ARG A 73 3.01 -1.00 -13.61
CA ARG A 73 1.63 -0.81 -14.10
C ARG A 73 0.79 0.08 -13.17
N ASP A 74 1.12 0.06 -11.88
CA ASP A 74 0.50 0.89 -10.84
C ASP A 74 1.24 2.22 -10.62
N GLY A 75 2.21 2.54 -11.47
CA GLY A 75 2.97 3.78 -11.43
C GLY A 75 4.07 3.81 -10.36
N ILE A 76 4.43 2.66 -9.78
CA ILE A 76 5.49 2.52 -8.78
C ILE A 76 6.77 2.04 -9.45
N ARG A 77 7.85 2.77 -9.27
CA ARG A 77 9.20 2.42 -9.74
C ARG A 77 9.93 1.62 -8.66
N VAL A 78 10.21 0.35 -8.92
CA VAL A 78 11.03 -0.49 -8.04
C VAL A 78 12.50 -0.34 -8.42
N LYS A 79 13.32 0.06 -7.45
CA LYS A 79 14.78 0.00 -7.54
C LYS A 79 15.24 -1.33 -6.99
N LEU A 80 15.90 -2.15 -7.80
CA LEU A 80 16.47 -3.40 -7.35
C LEU A 80 17.83 -3.13 -6.70
N LEU A 81 17.97 -3.55 -5.44
CA LEU A 81 19.21 -3.50 -4.68
C LEU A 81 19.83 -4.90 -4.68
N THR A 82 20.92 -5.06 -5.42
CA THR A 82 21.71 -6.31 -5.41
C THR A 82 22.49 -6.43 -4.12
N THR A 83 22.39 -7.59 -3.47
CA THR A 83 23.13 -7.93 -2.24
C THR A 83 23.78 -9.30 -2.41
N ASP A 84 24.48 -9.76 -1.39
CA ASP A 84 25.11 -11.10 -1.38
C ASP A 84 24.11 -12.25 -1.12
N GLY A 85 22.83 -11.93 -0.86
CA GLY A 85 21.76 -12.89 -0.60
C GLY A 85 20.91 -12.55 0.60
N THR A 86 20.32 -13.55 1.23
CA THR A 86 19.30 -13.37 2.27
C THR A 86 19.81 -12.58 3.50
N VAL A 87 21.06 -12.79 3.90
CA VAL A 87 21.65 -12.06 5.05
C VAL A 87 21.86 -10.59 4.69
N GLY A 88 22.43 -10.32 3.51
CA GLY A 88 22.58 -8.97 3.00
C GLY A 88 21.25 -8.24 2.79
N ASN A 89 20.21 -8.95 2.37
CA ASN A 89 18.85 -8.44 2.23
C ASN A 89 18.28 -8.00 3.57
N LEU A 90 18.38 -8.85 4.59
CA LEU A 90 17.90 -8.54 5.93
C LEU A 90 18.66 -7.37 6.55
N GLN A 91 19.98 -7.32 6.33
CA GLN A 91 20.80 -6.18 6.77
C GLN A 91 20.38 -4.88 6.06
N ALA A 92 20.11 -4.93 4.76
CA ALA A 92 19.64 -3.76 4.00
C ALA A 92 18.30 -3.21 4.54
N LEU A 93 17.38 -4.08 4.98
CA LEU A 93 16.16 -3.67 5.67
C LEU A 93 16.45 -3.01 7.03
N ARG A 94 17.29 -3.62 7.86
CA ARG A 94 17.68 -3.09 9.19
C ARG A 94 18.32 -1.70 9.09
N GLU A 95 19.09 -1.47 8.05
CA GLU A 95 19.79 -0.21 7.78
C GLU A 95 18.94 0.83 7.03
N GLY A 96 17.70 0.50 6.65
CA GLY A 96 16.82 1.38 5.88
C GLY A 96 17.30 1.63 4.43
N ARG A 97 18.20 0.79 3.91
CA ARG A 97 18.66 0.84 2.50
C ARG A 97 17.68 0.17 1.55
N ALA A 98 16.82 -0.69 2.06
CA ALA A 98 15.74 -1.32 1.32
C ALA A 98 14.42 -1.14 2.09
N ASP A 99 13.33 -0.95 1.36
CA ASP A 99 11.97 -0.88 1.89
C ASP A 99 11.34 -2.28 2.00
N VAL A 100 11.72 -3.16 1.06
CA VAL A 100 11.21 -4.52 0.94
C VAL A 100 12.37 -5.45 0.58
N ALA A 101 12.35 -6.70 1.05
CA ALA A 101 13.40 -7.67 0.77
C ALA A 101 12.91 -9.12 0.74
N PHE A 102 13.53 -9.95 -0.09
CA PHE A 102 13.39 -11.40 -0.02
C PHE A 102 14.28 -11.96 1.08
N VAL A 103 13.70 -12.61 2.07
CA VAL A 103 14.46 -13.20 3.17
C VAL A 103 13.99 -14.62 3.42
N ARG A 104 14.97 -15.54 3.42
CA ARG A 104 14.75 -16.94 3.71
C ARG A 104 14.58 -17.17 5.21
N GLY A 105 13.70 -18.08 5.59
CA GLY A 105 13.52 -18.52 6.96
C GLY A 105 14.81 -19.07 7.58
N GLY A 106 15.00 -18.81 8.87
CA GLY A 106 16.18 -19.19 9.62
C GLY A 106 17.40 -18.29 9.44
N SER A 107 17.30 -17.20 8.67
CA SER A 107 18.43 -16.31 8.35
C SER A 107 18.63 -15.15 9.32
N GLY A 108 17.70 -14.90 10.23
CA GLY A 108 17.74 -13.77 11.15
C GLY A 108 17.47 -14.14 12.61
N ASP A 109 17.60 -13.15 13.47
CA ASP A 109 17.07 -13.21 14.84
C ASP A 109 15.66 -12.61 14.83
N MET A 110 14.66 -13.47 14.70
CA MET A 110 13.26 -13.11 14.60
C MET A 110 12.78 -12.23 15.76
N SER A 111 13.31 -12.49 16.97
CA SER A 111 12.95 -11.72 18.17
C SER A 111 13.49 -10.30 18.12
N HIS A 112 14.71 -10.14 17.61
CA HIS A 112 15.32 -8.83 17.39
C HIS A 112 14.65 -8.09 16.24
N ASP A 113 14.45 -8.76 15.11
CA ASP A 113 13.90 -8.18 13.90
C ASP A 113 12.47 -7.66 14.09
N ALA A 114 11.63 -8.42 14.80
CA ALA A 114 10.29 -7.95 15.16
C ALA A 114 10.31 -6.70 16.06
N LYS A 115 11.28 -6.60 16.99
CA LYS A 115 11.42 -5.42 17.88
C LYS A 115 11.87 -4.17 17.15
N VAL A 116 12.63 -4.30 16.06
CA VAL A 116 13.06 -3.16 15.23
C VAL A 116 12.08 -2.86 14.10
N GLY A 117 10.85 -3.39 14.17
CA GLY A 117 9.77 -3.07 13.25
C GLY A 117 9.85 -3.78 11.90
N ILE A 118 10.61 -4.87 11.78
CA ILE A 118 10.58 -5.71 10.57
C ILE A 118 9.39 -6.66 10.67
N MET A 119 8.60 -6.71 9.60
CA MET A 119 7.40 -7.52 9.49
C MET A 119 7.33 -8.24 8.14
N SER A 120 6.49 -9.26 8.07
CA SER A 120 6.28 -10.03 6.85
C SER A 120 5.10 -9.53 6.03
N LEU A 121 5.24 -9.54 4.72
CA LEU A 121 4.13 -9.37 3.77
C LEU A 121 3.55 -10.72 3.33
N GLY A 122 4.11 -11.83 3.82
CA GLY A 122 3.73 -13.20 3.53
C GLY A 122 4.91 -14.03 3.06
N ALA A 123 4.78 -15.33 3.26
CA ALA A 123 5.69 -16.34 2.70
C ALA A 123 5.35 -16.58 1.23
N LEU A 124 6.36 -16.70 0.38
CA LEU A 124 6.21 -16.65 -1.08
C LEU A 124 6.37 -18.01 -1.77
N PHE A 125 7.38 -18.78 -1.38
CA PHE A 125 7.70 -20.06 -2.01
C PHE A 125 8.66 -20.88 -1.14
N TYR A 126 8.74 -22.17 -1.43
CA TYR A 126 9.74 -23.06 -0.83
C TYR A 126 11.10 -22.90 -1.50
N GLU A 127 12.15 -22.92 -0.68
CA GLU A 127 13.53 -23.10 -1.10
C GLU A 127 14.05 -24.41 -0.52
N PRO A 128 13.99 -25.50 -1.32
CA PRO A 128 14.55 -26.77 -0.89
C PRO A 128 16.07 -26.70 -0.70
N LEU A 129 16.54 -27.45 0.26
CA LEU A 129 17.95 -27.77 0.45
C LEU A 129 18.32 -28.83 -0.55
N TRP A 130 18.98 -28.42 -1.62
CA TRP A 130 19.50 -29.30 -2.65
C TRP A 130 20.91 -29.70 -2.29
N ILE A 131 21.14 -30.99 -2.07
CA ILE A 131 22.49 -31.54 -1.86
C ILE A 131 22.79 -32.47 -3.02
N PHE A 132 23.55 -31.96 -3.97
CA PHE A 132 24.04 -32.76 -5.11
C PHE A 132 25.39 -33.36 -4.77
N TYR A 133 25.60 -34.61 -5.13
CA TYR A 133 26.88 -35.31 -4.89
C TYR A 133 27.26 -36.23 -6.03
N ARG A 134 28.53 -36.57 -6.08
CA ARG A 134 29.03 -37.61 -6.97
C ARG A 134 29.06 -38.94 -6.24
N PRO A 135 28.32 -39.98 -6.69
CA PRO A 135 28.29 -41.29 -6.03
C PRO A 135 29.69 -41.91 -5.88
N ALA A 136 30.58 -41.67 -6.84
CA ALA A 136 31.95 -42.16 -6.80
C ALA A 136 32.82 -41.60 -5.64
N ALA A 137 32.41 -40.46 -5.02
CA ALA A 137 33.13 -39.87 -3.91
C ALA A 137 32.72 -40.43 -2.54
N VAL A 138 31.61 -41.15 -2.44
CA VAL A 138 31.13 -41.73 -1.18
C VAL A 138 31.96 -43.02 -0.87
N LYS A 139 32.62 -43.00 0.30
CA LYS A 139 33.43 -44.14 0.75
C LYS A 139 32.57 -45.40 0.91
N GLY A 140 32.94 -46.49 0.26
CA GLY A 140 32.20 -47.76 0.27
C GLY A 140 31.49 -48.05 -1.06
N ALA A 141 31.56 -47.14 -2.02
CA ALA A 141 31.10 -47.45 -3.38
C ALA A 141 32.01 -48.51 -3.99
N PRO A 142 31.48 -49.61 -4.53
CA PRO A 142 32.27 -50.63 -5.19
C PRO A 142 33.00 -50.02 -6.39
N SER A 143 34.29 -50.27 -6.46
CA SER A 143 35.19 -49.77 -7.52
C SER A 143 34.90 -50.38 -8.92
N ASN A 144 33.89 -51.21 -9.04
CA ASN A 144 33.59 -51.95 -10.25
C ASN A 144 32.24 -51.54 -10.85
N LYS A 145 32.16 -51.55 -12.15
CA LYS A 145 31.17 -51.02 -13.07
C LYS A 145 29.67 -51.33 -12.84
N ASP A 146 29.30 -51.91 -11.72
CA ASP A 146 27.89 -52.15 -11.36
C ASP A 146 27.32 -50.97 -10.61
N VAL A 147 26.72 -50.06 -11.35
CA VAL A 147 26.06 -48.84 -10.88
C VAL A 147 24.95 -49.10 -9.86
N ALA A 148 24.49 -50.36 -9.70
CA ALA A 148 23.40 -50.77 -8.82
C ALA A 148 23.77 -50.92 -7.33
N SER A 149 25.06 -50.79 -6.95
CA SER A 149 25.53 -50.96 -5.55
C SER A 149 26.29 -49.77 -5.00
N ALA A 150 26.22 -48.60 -5.64
CA ALA A 150 26.77 -47.36 -5.05
C ALA A 150 26.01 -47.02 -3.74
N VAL A 151 26.77 -46.88 -2.65
CA VAL A 151 26.14 -46.46 -1.37
C VAL A 151 25.56 -45.07 -1.55
N ALA A 152 24.24 -44.98 -1.50
CA ALA A 152 23.53 -43.69 -1.60
C ALA A 152 23.84 -42.84 -0.36
N LEU A 153 24.04 -41.54 -0.56
CA LEU A 153 24.10 -40.56 0.51
C LEU A 153 22.66 -40.26 1.00
N THR A 154 22.34 -40.69 2.23
CA THR A 154 21.01 -40.58 2.82
C THR A 154 21.03 -39.87 4.16
N SER A 155 22.20 -39.45 4.65
CA SER A 155 22.35 -38.74 5.92
C SER A 155 23.46 -37.69 5.80
N LEU A 156 23.25 -36.56 6.48
CA LEU A 156 24.25 -35.48 6.57
C LEU A 156 25.55 -35.93 7.24
N THR A 157 25.52 -36.98 8.08
CA THR A 157 26.74 -37.56 8.70
C THR A 157 27.71 -38.15 7.69
N GLN A 158 27.23 -38.54 6.53
CA GLN A 158 28.07 -39.09 5.45
C GLN A 158 28.85 -38.00 4.69
N LEU A 159 28.60 -36.72 4.94
CA LEU A 159 29.41 -35.60 4.41
C LEU A 159 30.80 -35.51 5.07
N ARG A 160 31.05 -36.26 6.15
CA ARG A 160 32.33 -36.26 6.85
C ARG A 160 33.47 -36.57 5.93
N GLY A 161 34.46 -35.67 5.88
CA GLY A 161 35.67 -35.79 5.07
C GLY A 161 35.48 -35.56 3.58
N LEU A 162 34.27 -35.19 3.13
CA LEU A 162 34.00 -34.80 1.74
C LEU A 162 34.33 -33.32 1.54
N ARG A 163 34.69 -32.98 0.30
CA ARG A 163 34.82 -31.60 -0.18
C ARG A 163 33.45 -31.09 -0.57
N VAL A 164 32.90 -30.20 0.24
CA VAL A 164 31.51 -29.72 0.10
C VAL A 164 31.49 -28.22 -0.14
N ASN A 165 30.89 -27.79 -1.23
CA ASN A 165 30.61 -26.37 -1.40
C ASN A 165 29.32 -25.99 -0.67
N MET A 166 29.42 -24.98 0.19
CA MET A 166 28.29 -24.46 1.01
C MET A 166 27.88 -23.06 0.59
N ASP A 167 28.15 -22.67 -0.68
CA ASP A 167 27.87 -21.33 -1.21
C ASP A 167 28.72 -20.22 -0.55
N GLN A 168 28.52 -18.98 -0.98
CA GLN A 168 29.28 -17.83 -0.51
C GLN A 168 28.79 -17.33 0.86
N PRO A 169 29.65 -16.70 1.65
CA PRO A 169 29.25 -15.96 2.83
C PRO A 169 28.18 -14.89 2.45
N GLY A 170 27.15 -14.74 3.30
CA GLY A 170 26.04 -13.82 3.02
C GLY A 170 24.86 -14.46 2.28
N SER A 171 25.03 -15.60 1.61
CA SER A 171 23.92 -16.39 1.05
C SER A 171 23.05 -17.03 2.15
N GLY A 172 23.55 -17.15 3.38
CA GLY A 172 22.91 -17.82 4.51
C GLY A 172 22.95 -19.35 4.44
N VAL A 173 23.53 -19.93 3.38
CA VAL A 173 23.73 -21.41 3.27
C VAL A 173 24.77 -21.93 4.23
N PRO A 174 25.93 -21.26 4.42
CA PRO A 174 26.94 -21.72 5.36
C PRO A 174 26.38 -21.80 6.80
N GLU A 175 25.66 -20.80 7.24
CA GLU A 175 25.06 -20.75 8.59
C GLU A 175 24.02 -21.84 8.79
N LEU A 176 23.17 -22.06 7.79
CA LEU A 176 22.16 -23.12 7.81
C LEU A 176 22.85 -24.51 7.87
N MET A 177 23.82 -24.74 7.00
CA MET A 177 24.55 -26.03 6.98
C MET A 177 25.29 -26.30 8.28
N ASN A 178 25.94 -25.30 8.86
CA ASN A 178 26.61 -25.45 10.16
C ASN A 178 25.62 -25.87 11.28
N ARG A 179 24.41 -25.28 11.32
CA ARG A 179 23.36 -25.70 12.27
C ARG A 179 22.92 -27.15 12.02
N LEU A 180 22.71 -27.52 10.76
CA LEU A 180 22.29 -28.88 10.39
C LEU A 180 23.37 -29.91 10.69
N LEU A 181 24.64 -29.62 10.37
CA LEU A 181 25.79 -30.51 10.68
C LEU A 181 25.93 -30.70 12.18
N GLN A 182 25.90 -29.63 12.98
CA GLN A 182 25.94 -29.69 14.44
C GLN A 182 24.80 -30.52 15.02
N ALA A 183 23.57 -30.36 14.50
CA ALA A 183 22.43 -31.17 14.94
C ALA A 183 22.58 -32.66 14.64
N ASN A 184 23.40 -33.00 13.65
CA ASN A 184 23.78 -34.38 13.27
C ASN A 184 25.09 -34.85 13.92
N GLY A 185 25.65 -34.10 14.89
CA GLY A 185 26.85 -34.48 15.62
C GLY A 185 28.13 -34.32 14.81
N LEU A 186 28.11 -33.44 13.78
CA LEU A 186 29.30 -33.08 13.01
C LEU A 186 29.76 -31.68 13.39
N THR A 187 31.08 -31.51 13.54
CA THR A 187 31.68 -30.18 13.60
C THR A 187 31.96 -29.64 12.19
N PRO A 188 31.96 -28.32 11.95
CA PRO A 188 32.29 -27.76 10.65
C PRO A 188 33.62 -28.21 10.10
N ASP A 189 34.60 -28.44 10.96
CA ASP A 189 35.98 -28.89 10.58
C ASP A 189 36.03 -30.34 10.06
N GLU A 190 35.00 -31.13 10.28
CA GLU A 190 34.91 -32.49 9.76
C GLU A 190 34.45 -32.55 8.30
N VAL A 191 34.08 -31.40 7.72
CA VAL A 191 33.75 -31.26 6.30
C VAL A 191 34.74 -30.28 5.66
N ILE A 192 35.25 -30.61 4.48
CA ILE A 192 36.19 -29.74 3.76
C ILE A 192 35.34 -28.73 2.97
N ALA A 193 34.99 -27.61 3.64
CA ALA A 193 34.10 -26.59 3.09
C ALA A 193 34.81 -25.74 2.03
N SER A 194 34.04 -25.32 1.02
CA SER A 194 34.41 -24.29 0.05
C SER A 194 33.24 -23.29 -0.15
N ASP A 195 33.52 -22.11 -0.68
CA ASP A 195 32.67 -20.96 -0.76
C ASP A 195 32.50 -20.40 -2.19
N MET A 196 32.54 -21.29 -3.17
CA MET A 196 32.37 -20.92 -4.58
C MET A 196 30.92 -20.48 -4.86
N THR A 197 30.75 -19.63 -5.90
CA THR A 197 29.43 -19.34 -6.43
C THR A 197 28.71 -20.58 -6.94
N PRO A 198 27.36 -20.61 -6.99
CA PRO A 198 26.60 -21.77 -7.46
C PRO A 198 27.05 -22.31 -8.82
N GLU A 199 27.34 -21.42 -9.78
CA GLU A 199 27.78 -21.76 -11.12
C GLU A 199 29.19 -22.39 -11.14
N ALA A 200 30.12 -21.76 -10.42
CA ALA A 200 31.48 -22.27 -10.30
C ALA A 200 31.51 -23.62 -9.57
N ALA A 201 30.74 -23.77 -8.52
CA ALA A 201 30.62 -25.00 -7.75
C ALA A 201 29.99 -26.14 -8.57
N ALA A 202 28.97 -25.84 -9.40
CA ALA A 202 28.43 -26.85 -10.31
C ALA A 202 29.47 -27.37 -11.31
N GLN A 203 30.27 -26.48 -11.87
CA GLN A 203 31.39 -26.88 -12.75
C GLN A 203 32.45 -27.69 -11.98
N ALA A 204 32.81 -27.27 -10.77
CA ALA A 204 33.77 -27.97 -9.91
C ALA A 204 33.28 -29.38 -9.52
N LEU A 205 31.96 -29.53 -9.28
CA LEU A 205 31.32 -30.83 -9.00
C LEU A 205 31.41 -31.74 -10.23
N GLN A 206 31.12 -31.26 -11.41
CA GLN A 206 31.23 -32.00 -12.68
C GLN A 206 32.69 -32.41 -12.94
N ALA A 207 33.65 -31.52 -12.71
CA ALA A 207 35.07 -31.75 -12.86
C ALA A 207 35.69 -32.65 -11.77
N GLY A 208 34.94 -32.97 -10.71
CA GLY A 208 35.42 -33.76 -9.59
C GLY A 208 36.37 -33.03 -8.63
N GLN A 209 36.38 -31.72 -8.68
CA GLN A 209 37.18 -30.91 -7.77
C GLN A 209 36.51 -30.82 -6.38
N ILE A 210 35.19 -30.94 -6.31
CA ILE A 210 34.42 -31.12 -5.09
C ILE A 210 33.59 -32.40 -5.15
N ASP A 211 33.15 -32.90 -4.02
CA ASP A 211 32.42 -34.15 -3.87
C ASP A 211 30.92 -33.96 -3.71
N ALA A 212 30.53 -32.83 -3.10
CA ALA A 212 29.13 -32.42 -2.96
C ALA A 212 28.98 -30.91 -3.09
N LEU A 213 27.81 -30.50 -3.50
CA LEU A 213 27.36 -29.10 -3.63
C LEU A 213 26.03 -28.92 -2.92
N VAL A 214 25.97 -27.94 -2.02
CA VAL A 214 24.77 -27.56 -1.31
C VAL A 214 24.25 -26.25 -1.89
N LEU A 215 22.96 -26.24 -2.23
CA LEU A 215 22.24 -25.05 -2.66
C LEU A 215 20.94 -24.96 -1.86
N VAL A 216 20.53 -23.74 -1.54
CA VAL A 216 19.18 -23.45 -1.00
C VAL A 216 18.55 -22.39 -1.89
N THR A 217 17.69 -22.81 -2.78
CA THR A 217 17.10 -21.95 -3.81
C THR A 217 15.83 -22.56 -4.37
N ALA A 218 15.02 -21.75 -5.03
CA ALA A 218 13.82 -22.21 -5.70
C ALA A 218 14.13 -23.23 -6.82
N PRO A 219 13.21 -24.13 -7.12
CA PRO A 219 13.40 -25.18 -8.14
C PRO A 219 13.60 -24.62 -9.56
N GLU A 220 13.18 -23.40 -9.81
CA GLU A 220 13.34 -22.68 -11.09
C GLU A 220 14.80 -22.24 -11.35
N SER A 221 15.69 -22.36 -10.36
CA SER A 221 17.10 -22.00 -10.50
C SER A 221 17.74 -22.75 -11.68
N PRO A 222 18.37 -22.06 -12.63
CA PRO A 222 19.01 -22.70 -13.78
C PRO A 222 20.11 -23.73 -13.40
N VAL A 223 20.80 -23.48 -12.28
CA VAL A 223 21.83 -24.41 -11.78
C VAL A 223 21.20 -25.70 -11.28
N VAL A 224 20.09 -25.61 -10.52
CA VAL A 224 19.33 -26.77 -10.04
C VAL A 224 18.80 -27.60 -11.21
N GLN A 225 18.13 -26.93 -12.18
CA GLN A 225 17.59 -27.57 -13.37
C GLN A 225 18.65 -28.36 -14.17
N ARG A 226 19.83 -27.79 -14.31
CA ARG A 226 20.96 -28.42 -14.99
C ARG A 226 21.49 -29.62 -14.21
N LEU A 227 21.76 -29.46 -12.89
CA LEU A 227 22.30 -30.51 -12.05
C LEU A 227 21.36 -31.71 -11.90
N LEU A 228 20.04 -31.48 -11.88
CA LEU A 228 19.06 -32.56 -11.85
C LEU A 228 19.09 -33.45 -13.12
N GLN A 229 19.61 -32.94 -14.22
CA GLN A 229 19.68 -33.67 -15.50
C GLN A 229 21.09 -34.13 -15.82
N GLU A 230 22.09 -33.80 -14.99
CA GLU A 230 23.50 -34.08 -15.24
C GLU A 230 23.84 -35.53 -14.95
N PRO A 231 24.39 -36.31 -15.92
CA PRO A 231 24.81 -37.66 -15.69
C PRO A 231 25.95 -37.74 -14.65
N GLY A 232 25.88 -38.70 -13.74
CA GLY A 232 26.91 -38.91 -12.71
C GLY A 232 26.83 -37.98 -11.50
N ILE A 233 25.82 -37.14 -11.45
CA ILE A 233 25.45 -36.34 -10.27
C ILE A 233 24.10 -36.84 -9.74
N THR A 234 24.02 -37.00 -8.43
CA THR A 234 22.84 -37.53 -7.75
C THR A 234 22.36 -36.54 -6.68
N LEU A 235 21.08 -36.39 -6.54
CA LEU A 235 20.44 -35.60 -5.46
C LEU A 235 20.32 -36.50 -4.23
N VAL A 236 20.63 -35.95 -3.06
CA VAL A 236 20.46 -36.63 -1.77
C VAL A 236 19.00 -36.78 -1.44
N ASP A 237 18.58 -37.97 -1.12
CA ASP A 237 17.30 -38.22 -0.42
C ASP A 237 17.53 -38.15 1.09
N LEU A 238 16.76 -37.36 1.81
CA LEU A 238 16.87 -37.18 3.25
C LEU A 238 15.70 -37.85 4.00
N PRO A 239 15.79 -39.14 4.34
CA PRO A 239 14.74 -39.81 5.10
C PRO A 239 14.47 -39.18 6.47
N GLN A 240 15.45 -38.46 7.02
CA GLN A 240 15.36 -37.76 8.30
C GLN A 240 14.77 -36.33 8.16
N ALA A 241 14.28 -35.89 6.99
CA ALA A 241 13.77 -34.53 6.77
C ALA A 241 12.63 -34.18 7.74
N ASP A 242 11.72 -35.14 8.04
CA ASP A 242 10.64 -34.90 8.99
C ASP A 242 11.15 -34.66 10.43
N ALA A 243 12.15 -35.39 10.88
CA ALA A 243 12.77 -35.17 12.20
C ALA A 243 13.49 -33.83 12.28
N LEU A 244 14.18 -33.42 11.20
CA LEU A 244 14.87 -32.15 11.11
C LEU A 244 13.88 -30.97 11.06
N SER A 245 12.77 -31.08 10.34
CA SER A 245 11.74 -30.04 10.30
C SER A 245 11.09 -29.79 11.66
N ARG A 246 10.91 -30.84 12.46
CA ARG A 246 10.41 -30.70 13.85
C ARG A 246 11.42 -30.04 14.80
N ARG A 247 12.72 -30.24 14.53
CA ARG A 247 13.81 -29.64 15.31
C ARG A 247 14.08 -28.18 14.92
N PHE A 248 13.84 -27.85 13.67
CA PHE A 248 14.02 -26.51 13.08
C PHE A 248 12.70 -26.00 12.54
N PRO A 249 11.90 -25.25 13.33
CA PRO A 249 10.53 -24.84 12.97
C PRO A 249 10.44 -24.00 11.67
N PHE A 250 11.53 -23.38 11.24
CA PHE A 250 11.61 -22.63 9.97
C PHE A 250 11.82 -23.53 8.74
N MET A 251 11.96 -24.84 8.94
CA MET A 251 12.11 -25.84 7.88
C MET A 251 10.87 -26.72 7.78
N GLN A 252 10.61 -27.18 6.59
CA GLN A 252 9.51 -28.11 6.29
C GLN A 252 10.00 -29.25 5.41
N THR A 253 9.35 -30.40 5.52
CA THR A 253 9.59 -31.52 4.62
C THR A 253 8.81 -31.30 3.33
N VAL A 254 9.50 -31.41 2.20
CA VAL A 254 8.89 -31.38 0.87
C VAL A 254 9.34 -32.61 0.09
N THR A 255 8.54 -33.06 -0.84
CA THR A 255 8.84 -34.25 -1.66
C THR A 255 8.95 -33.82 -3.11
N LEU A 256 10.08 -34.12 -3.75
CA LEU A 256 10.23 -34.03 -5.21
C LEU A 256 9.59 -35.27 -5.82
N PRO A 257 8.45 -35.17 -6.52
CA PRO A 257 7.75 -36.33 -7.02
C PRO A 257 8.53 -37.05 -8.11
N ARG A 258 8.36 -38.36 -8.18
CA ARG A 258 8.87 -39.20 -9.30
C ARG A 258 8.44 -38.60 -10.64
N GLY A 259 9.38 -38.47 -11.57
CA GLY A 259 9.13 -37.96 -12.91
C GLY A 259 8.98 -36.45 -13.00
N MET A 260 9.07 -35.68 -11.89
CA MET A 260 8.82 -34.24 -11.87
C MET A 260 9.78 -33.42 -12.76
N VAL A 261 11.03 -33.87 -12.88
CA VAL A 261 12.05 -33.23 -13.74
C VAL A 261 11.80 -33.56 -15.20
N SER A 262 11.47 -34.83 -15.49
CA SER A 262 11.16 -35.31 -16.83
C SER A 262 10.25 -36.52 -16.78
N LEU A 263 9.03 -36.36 -17.21
CA LEU A 263 8.07 -37.48 -17.33
C LEU A 263 8.55 -38.51 -18.35
N ALA A 264 9.10 -38.06 -19.48
CA ALA A 264 9.55 -38.93 -20.55
C ALA A 264 10.75 -39.84 -20.15
N ARG A 265 11.61 -39.33 -19.26
CA ARG A 265 12.77 -40.06 -18.74
C ARG A 265 12.51 -40.70 -17.38
N ASN A 266 11.32 -40.48 -16.81
CA ASN A 266 10.97 -40.87 -15.44
C ASN A 266 12.02 -40.39 -14.43
N GLN A 267 12.31 -39.09 -14.46
CA GLN A 267 13.36 -38.49 -13.66
C GLN A 267 12.77 -37.50 -12.64
N PRO A 268 13.04 -37.64 -11.33
CA PRO A 268 13.76 -38.73 -10.70
C PRO A 268 12.99 -40.06 -10.81
N PRO A 269 13.65 -41.21 -10.71
CA PRO A 269 13.02 -42.52 -10.82
C PRO A 269 12.15 -42.88 -9.62
N GLU A 270 12.41 -42.25 -8.47
CA GLU A 270 11.67 -42.37 -7.22
C GLU A 270 11.41 -40.98 -6.64
N SER A 271 10.42 -40.86 -5.77
CA SER A 271 10.17 -39.60 -5.05
C SER A 271 11.27 -39.37 -4.03
N ILE A 272 11.82 -38.14 -3.97
CA ILE A 272 12.95 -37.76 -3.11
C ILE A 272 12.43 -36.84 -2.01
N GLY A 273 12.71 -37.19 -0.75
CA GLY A 273 12.44 -36.39 0.41
C GLY A 273 13.51 -35.29 0.58
N LEU A 274 13.05 -34.05 0.68
CA LEU A 274 13.92 -32.89 0.85
C LEU A 274 13.47 -32.07 2.07
N LEU A 275 14.43 -31.32 2.61
CA LEU A 275 14.16 -30.29 3.60
C LEU A 275 14.08 -28.96 2.88
N ALA A 276 13.10 -28.13 3.22
CA ALA A 276 12.93 -26.83 2.59
C ALA A 276 12.77 -25.72 3.65
N THR A 277 13.27 -24.57 3.35
CA THR A 277 12.92 -23.31 4.03
C THR A 277 11.84 -22.60 3.24
N THR A 278 11.21 -21.58 3.84
CA THR A 278 10.26 -20.73 3.16
C THR A 278 10.84 -19.33 3.04
N THR A 279 10.86 -18.79 1.83
CA THR A 279 11.23 -17.40 1.62
C THR A 279 10.01 -16.51 1.82
N ALA A 280 10.17 -15.48 2.63
CA ALA A 280 9.17 -14.45 2.89
C ALA A 280 9.57 -13.12 2.24
N LEU A 281 8.57 -12.32 1.93
CA LEU A 281 8.75 -10.93 1.57
C LEU A 281 8.67 -10.10 2.86
N LEU A 282 9.79 -9.54 3.29
CA LEU A 282 9.87 -8.73 4.50
C LEU A 282 9.88 -7.24 4.16
N THR A 283 9.42 -6.43 5.10
CA THR A 283 9.35 -4.98 5.00
C THR A 283 9.57 -4.33 6.35
N SER A 284 9.89 -3.03 6.36
CA SER A 284 9.92 -2.22 7.58
C SER A 284 8.53 -1.68 7.91
N GLU A 285 8.28 -1.42 9.20
CA GLU A 285 7.12 -0.68 9.70
C GLU A 285 7.04 0.73 9.09
N ASP A 286 8.18 1.36 8.77
CA ASP A 286 8.26 2.67 8.14
C ASP A 286 7.83 2.67 6.67
N THR A 287 7.78 1.49 6.02
CA THR A 287 7.32 1.38 4.64
C THR A 287 5.85 1.74 4.54
N HIS A 288 5.52 2.64 3.60
CA HIS A 288 4.16 3.13 3.44
C HIS A 288 3.14 1.98 3.28
N PRO A 289 2.05 1.94 4.08
CA PRO A 289 1.10 0.82 4.09
C PRO A 289 0.50 0.46 2.74
N ALA A 290 0.29 1.45 1.84
CA ALA A 290 -0.19 1.17 0.48
C ALA A 290 0.83 0.38 -0.34
N LEU A 291 2.14 0.62 -0.15
CA LEU A 291 3.18 -0.19 -0.80
C LEU A 291 3.18 -1.61 -0.24
N ARG A 292 3.07 -1.77 1.09
CA ARG A 292 2.96 -3.10 1.73
C ARG A 292 1.80 -3.91 1.15
N GLN A 293 0.63 -3.28 1.01
CA GLN A 293 -0.54 -3.91 0.40
C GLN A 293 -0.31 -4.28 -1.07
N LEU A 294 0.26 -3.36 -1.85
CA LEU A 294 0.51 -3.57 -3.28
C LEU A 294 1.52 -4.70 -3.52
N PHE A 295 2.59 -4.76 -2.72
CA PHE A 295 3.56 -5.87 -2.78
C PHE A 295 2.92 -7.21 -2.44
N ALA A 296 2.09 -7.28 -1.40
CA ALA A 296 1.39 -8.50 -1.02
C ALA A 296 0.36 -8.96 -2.08
N GLN A 297 -0.35 -8.02 -2.71
CA GLN A 297 -1.25 -8.33 -3.84
C GLN A 297 -0.45 -8.81 -5.06
N THR A 298 0.68 -8.19 -5.35
CA THR A 298 1.57 -8.61 -6.43
C THR A 298 2.15 -10.00 -6.17
N ALA A 299 2.43 -10.32 -4.89
CA ALA A 299 2.86 -11.66 -4.50
C ALA A 299 1.86 -12.75 -4.88
N GLN A 300 0.55 -12.50 -4.73
CA GLN A 300 -0.48 -13.45 -5.17
C GLN A 300 -0.45 -13.69 -6.69
N GLN A 301 -0.17 -12.66 -7.46
CA GLN A 301 -0.10 -12.76 -8.93
C GLN A 301 1.15 -13.52 -9.39
N ILE A 302 2.27 -13.38 -8.67
CA ILE A 302 3.55 -13.96 -9.07
C ILE A 302 3.74 -15.38 -8.54
N HIS A 303 3.26 -15.66 -7.31
CA HIS A 303 3.53 -16.91 -6.58
C HIS A 303 2.28 -17.76 -6.34
N GLY A 304 1.11 -17.35 -6.86
CA GLY A 304 -0.17 -18.04 -6.63
C GLY A 304 -0.38 -19.32 -7.44
N ASP A 305 0.47 -19.58 -8.42
CA ASP A 305 0.39 -20.78 -9.26
C ASP A 305 0.95 -22.01 -8.56
N SER A 306 0.57 -23.20 -9.04
CA SER A 306 1.16 -24.46 -8.57
C SER A 306 2.62 -24.59 -9.01
N GLY A 307 3.49 -25.00 -8.08
CA GLY A 307 4.89 -25.29 -8.32
C GLY A 307 5.20 -26.77 -8.10
N TRP A 308 6.50 -27.09 -8.07
CA TRP A 308 6.97 -28.46 -7.84
C TRP A 308 6.61 -29.00 -6.45
N PHE A 309 6.52 -28.13 -5.45
CA PHE A 309 6.34 -28.47 -4.04
C PHE A 309 5.09 -27.89 -3.41
N ASN A 310 4.27 -27.18 -4.18
CA ASN A 310 3.07 -26.51 -3.69
C ASN A 310 1.91 -26.63 -4.68
N GLY A 311 0.70 -26.71 -4.17
CA GLY A 311 -0.51 -26.58 -4.95
C GLY A 311 -0.80 -25.12 -5.33
N ALA A 312 -1.77 -24.91 -6.21
CA ALA A 312 -2.24 -23.58 -6.53
C ALA A 312 -2.83 -22.90 -5.28
N ARG A 313 -2.46 -21.66 -5.04
CA ARG A 313 -2.85 -20.83 -3.88
C ARG A 313 -2.28 -21.27 -2.52
N ASP A 314 -1.31 -22.18 -2.50
CA ASP A 314 -0.57 -22.46 -1.27
C ASP A 314 0.32 -21.28 -0.86
N PHE A 315 0.74 -20.51 -1.84
CA PHE A 315 1.48 -19.27 -1.68
C PHE A 315 0.81 -18.11 -2.45
N PRO A 316 1.04 -16.84 -2.02
CA PRO A 316 1.62 -16.48 -0.74
C PRO A 316 0.73 -16.89 0.43
N ASN A 317 1.32 -17.15 1.60
CA ASN A 317 0.57 -17.47 2.81
C ASN A 317 1.15 -16.76 4.05
N THR A 318 0.37 -16.74 5.12
CA THR A 318 0.75 -16.14 6.39
C THR A 318 1.18 -17.16 7.45
N ARG A 319 1.00 -18.46 7.16
CA ARG A 319 1.20 -19.55 8.13
C ARG A 319 2.65 -19.93 8.33
N THR A 320 3.46 -19.82 7.27
CA THR A 320 4.87 -20.23 7.27
C THR A 320 5.82 -19.04 7.42
N SER A 321 5.29 -17.86 7.76
CA SER A 321 6.09 -16.69 8.08
C SER A 321 6.62 -16.77 9.51
N GLU A 322 7.91 -16.53 9.70
CA GLU A 322 8.56 -16.51 11.02
C GLU A 322 8.35 -15.17 11.75
N LEU A 323 8.22 -14.08 10.99
CA LEU A 323 7.95 -12.75 11.54
C LEU A 323 6.45 -12.47 11.53
N PRO A 324 5.99 -11.57 12.42
CA PRO A 324 4.60 -11.10 12.42
C PRO A 324 4.22 -10.58 11.04
N VAL A 325 3.07 -11.02 10.54
CA VAL A 325 2.57 -10.55 9.25
C VAL A 325 1.93 -9.18 9.42
N SER A 326 2.23 -8.26 8.52
CA SER A 326 1.65 -6.93 8.52
C SER A 326 0.13 -7.01 8.28
N PRO A 327 -0.66 -6.08 8.85
CA PRO A 327 -2.11 -6.05 8.63
C PRO A 327 -2.48 -5.94 7.14
N GLU A 328 -1.68 -5.24 6.34
CA GLU A 328 -1.87 -5.11 4.90
C GLU A 328 -1.55 -6.42 4.18
N GLY A 329 -0.48 -7.12 4.59
CA GLY A 329 -0.11 -8.42 4.05
C GLY A 329 -1.19 -9.46 4.34
N ASP A 330 -1.65 -9.55 5.59
CA ASP A 330 -2.71 -10.47 6.00
C ASP A 330 -4.02 -10.19 5.24
N ARG A 331 -4.41 -8.93 5.12
CA ARG A 331 -5.60 -8.53 4.37
C ARG A 331 -5.49 -8.85 2.89
N ALA A 332 -4.32 -8.66 2.29
CA ALA A 332 -4.10 -8.98 0.88
C ALA A 332 -4.17 -10.49 0.64
N ILE A 333 -3.58 -11.30 1.51
CA ILE A 333 -3.48 -12.76 1.33
C ILE A 333 -4.77 -13.48 1.73
N ASN A 334 -5.32 -13.19 2.91
CA ASN A 334 -6.45 -13.90 3.51
C ASN A 334 -7.78 -13.17 3.36
N GLY A 335 -7.74 -11.88 3.01
CA GLY A 335 -8.94 -11.05 2.85
C GLY A 335 -9.56 -11.13 1.47
N THR A 336 -10.80 -10.64 1.38
CA THR A 336 -11.46 -10.44 0.08
C THR A 336 -11.19 -9.02 -0.39
N PRO A 337 -10.61 -8.81 -1.59
CA PRO A 337 -10.40 -7.48 -2.12
C PRO A 337 -11.72 -6.70 -2.19
N PRO A 338 -11.79 -5.44 -1.73
CA PRO A 338 -12.97 -4.63 -1.85
C PRO A 338 -13.41 -4.50 -3.31
N PHE A 339 -14.73 -4.52 -3.56
CA PHE A 339 -15.27 -4.50 -4.92
C PHE A 339 -14.80 -3.33 -5.77
N TYR A 340 -14.54 -2.18 -5.16
CA TYR A 340 -14.08 -0.96 -5.85
C TYR A 340 -12.65 -1.08 -6.41
N GLN A 341 -11.79 -1.94 -5.84
CA GLN A 341 -10.44 -2.18 -6.37
C GLN A 341 -10.47 -2.82 -7.78
N ARG A 342 -11.58 -3.42 -8.17
CA ARG A 342 -11.76 -3.97 -9.53
C ARG A 342 -12.00 -2.88 -10.59
N TYR A 343 -12.55 -1.73 -10.19
CA TYR A 343 -12.99 -0.67 -11.10
C TYR A 343 -12.14 0.59 -11.03
N LEU A 344 -11.46 0.82 -9.92
CA LEU A 344 -10.66 2.01 -9.69
C LEU A 344 -9.16 1.70 -9.81
N PRO A 345 -8.37 2.63 -10.37
CA PRO A 345 -6.92 2.50 -10.36
C PRO A 345 -6.42 2.49 -8.91
N PHE A 346 -5.23 1.90 -8.69
CA PHE A 346 -4.65 1.70 -7.36
C PHE A 346 -4.65 2.97 -6.49
N TRP A 347 -4.24 4.12 -7.05
CA TRP A 347 -4.19 5.38 -6.31
C TRP A 347 -5.56 5.83 -5.78
N ALA A 348 -6.62 5.62 -6.58
CA ALA A 348 -7.98 6.02 -6.20
C ALA A 348 -8.58 5.07 -5.17
N SER A 349 -8.32 3.77 -5.31
CA SER A 349 -8.74 2.76 -4.34
C SER A 349 -8.08 2.98 -2.98
N ASN A 350 -6.78 3.26 -2.97
CA ASN A 350 -6.03 3.56 -1.76
C ASN A 350 -6.49 4.87 -1.09
N LEU A 351 -6.75 5.91 -1.90
CA LEU A 351 -7.31 7.16 -1.39
C LEU A 351 -8.68 6.93 -0.74
N LEU A 352 -9.56 6.19 -1.40
CA LEU A 352 -10.89 5.88 -0.87
C LEU A 352 -10.80 5.08 0.43
N GLU A 353 -9.94 4.06 0.48
CA GLU A 353 -9.77 3.21 1.66
C GLU A 353 -9.26 3.98 2.88
N ARG A 354 -8.39 4.96 2.67
CA ARG A 354 -7.83 5.76 3.77
C ARG A 354 -8.68 6.96 4.16
N MET A 355 -9.36 7.56 3.18
CA MET A 355 -10.12 8.80 3.38
C MET A 355 -11.61 8.56 3.68
N TRP A 356 -12.12 7.32 3.59
CA TRP A 356 -13.57 7.06 3.72
C TRP A 356 -14.15 7.51 5.07
N LEU A 357 -13.42 7.30 6.18
CA LEU A 357 -13.83 7.77 7.51
C LEU A 357 -13.86 9.30 7.57
N VAL A 358 -12.86 9.96 6.95
CA VAL A 358 -12.79 11.42 6.91
C VAL A 358 -13.90 11.98 6.06
N ILE A 359 -14.16 11.40 4.90
CA ILE A 359 -15.26 11.79 4.00
C ILE A 359 -16.60 11.57 4.71
N GLY A 360 -16.78 10.42 5.36
CA GLY A 360 -17.98 10.13 6.15
C GLY A 360 -18.18 11.11 7.29
N GLY A 361 -17.15 11.38 8.07
CA GLY A 361 -17.16 12.38 9.15
C GLY A 361 -17.44 13.79 8.63
N LEU A 362 -16.87 14.16 7.49
CA LEU A 362 -17.11 15.44 6.85
C LEU A 362 -18.57 15.58 6.38
N ILE A 363 -19.15 14.53 5.80
CA ILE A 363 -20.58 14.52 5.40
C ILE A 363 -21.47 14.72 6.64
N VAL A 364 -21.22 13.98 7.71
CA VAL A 364 -21.97 14.10 8.98
C VAL A 364 -21.85 15.52 9.55
N LEU A 365 -20.70 16.16 9.44
CA LEU A 365 -20.49 17.54 9.90
C LEU A 365 -21.19 18.56 8.98
N LEU A 366 -21.11 18.36 7.66
CA LEU A 366 -21.67 19.29 6.67
C LEU A 366 -23.20 19.26 6.62
N LEU A 367 -23.84 18.12 6.93
CA LEU A 367 -25.30 18.00 6.93
C LEU A 367 -25.99 18.99 7.88
N PRO A 368 -25.68 19.08 9.19
CA PRO A 368 -26.27 20.11 10.07
C PRO A 368 -25.81 21.53 9.69
N LEU A 369 -24.56 21.68 9.25
CA LEU A 369 -24.00 22.97 8.86
C LEU A 369 -24.68 23.53 7.61
N SER A 370 -25.13 22.69 6.68
CA SER A 370 -25.91 23.10 5.51
C SER A 370 -27.24 23.74 5.86
N ARG A 371 -27.82 23.39 7.03
CA ARG A 371 -29.06 24.02 7.53
C ARG A 371 -28.84 25.45 8.02
N VAL A 372 -27.63 25.86 8.35
CA VAL A 372 -27.27 27.21 8.81
C VAL A 372 -27.05 28.16 7.63
N VAL A 373 -26.65 27.64 6.48
CA VAL A 373 -26.34 28.46 5.28
C VAL A 373 -27.58 29.24 4.76
N PRO A 374 -28.78 28.63 4.58
CA PRO A 374 -29.95 29.34 4.10
C PRO A 374 -30.38 30.52 5.00
N PRO A 375 -30.52 30.37 6.34
CA PRO A 375 -30.86 31.50 7.21
C PRO A 375 -29.78 32.60 7.22
N LEU A 376 -28.51 32.26 7.15
CA LEU A 376 -27.41 33.22 7.00
C LEU A 376 -27.50 34.01 5.69
N TYR A 377 -27.80 33.33 4.59
CA TYR A 377 -28.03 33.96 3.31
C TYR A 377 -29.22 34.94 3.36
N THR A 378 -30.38 34.49 3.88
CA THR A 378 -31.56 35.28 4.06
C THR A 378 -31.29 36.51 4.94
N TYR A 379 -30.62 36.34 6.07
CA TYR A 379 -30.22 37.42 6.98
C TYR A 379 -29.34 38.46 6.26
N ARG A 380 -28.38 38.01 5.46
CA ARG A 380 -27.46 38.91 4.74
C ARG A 380 -28.15 39.73 3.66
N VAL A 381 -29.11 39.12 2.96
CA VAL A 381 -29.94 39.86 1.98
C VAL A 381 -30.87 40.82 2.66
N ARG A 382 -31.57 40.40 3.72
CA ARG A 382 -32.51 41.23 4.49
C ARG A 382 -31.82 42.41 5.15
N ARG A 383 -30.60 42.24 5.65
CA ARG A 383 -29.82 43.34 6.28
C ARG A 383 -29.63 44.54 5.34
N ARG A 384 -29.62 44.33 4.02
CA ARG A 384 -29.53 45.42 3.03
C ARG A 384 -30.80 46.26 2.99
N VAL A 385 -31.96 45.63 3.17
CA VAL A 385 -33.25 46.30 3.17
C VAL A 385 -33.53 46.91 4.55
N PHE A 386 -33.23 46.22 5.63
CA PHE A 386 -33.52 46.67 7.01
C PHE A 386 -32.81 47.97 7.40
N ARG A 387 -31.63 48.27 6.86
CA ARG A 387 -30.98 49.60 7.06
C ARG A 387 -31.84 50.77 6.64
N TRP A 388 -32.66 50.58 5.62
CA TRP A 388 -33.53 51.62 5.10
C TRP A 388 -34.84 51.71 5.87
N TYR A 389 -35.29 50.60 6.47
CA TYR A 389 -36.41 50.65 7.42
C TYR A 389 -36.08 51.48 8.67
N GLU A 390 -34.84 51.38 9.14
CA GLU A 390 -34.40 52.16 10.29
C GLU A 390 -34.39 53.67 9.98
N ARG A 391 -33.96 54.03 8.77
CA ARG A 391 -34.00 55.39 8.30
C ARG A 391 -35.45 55.91 8.13
N LEU A 392 -36.36 55.08 7.60
CA LEU A 392 -37.76 55.40 7.50
C LEU A 392 -38.39 55.63 8.88
N ARG A 393 -38.05 54.85 9.91
CA ARG A 393 -38.47 55.04 11.29
C ARG A 393 -37.99 56.39 11.87
N GLN A 394 -36.77 56.78 11.56
CA GLN A 394 -36.22 58.08 11.99
C GLN A 394 -37.09 59.23 11.39
N VAL A 395 -37.45 59.16 10.13
CA VAL A 395 -38.32 60.11 9.49
C VAL A 395 -39.71 60.08 10.14
N GLU A 396 -40.30 58.94 10.46
CA GLU A 396 -41.54 58.77 11.16
C GLU A 396 -41.52 59.40 12.58
N ALA A 397 -40.40 59.21 13.31
CA ALA A 397 -40.18 59.79 14.63
C ALA A 397 -40.12 61.34 14.56
N HIS A 398 -39.32 61.90 13.64
CA HIS A 398 -39.28 63.35 13.46
C HIS A 398 -40.60 63.92 13.03
N MET A 399 -41.39 63.14 12.25
CA MET A 399 -42.76 63.55 11.90
C MET A 399 -43.70 63.56 13.12
N GLU A 400 -43.55 62.65 14.09
CA GLU A 400 -44.34 62.54 15.31
C GLU A 400 -43.99 63.64 16.32
N ASP A 401 -42.68 63.88 16.48
CA ASP A 401 -42.11 64.86 17.43
C ASP A 401 -42.35 66.34 16.95
N GLY A 402 -42.57 66.53 15.66
CA GLY A 402 -42.84 67.88 15.12
C GLY A 402 -41.62 68.79 14.99
N ASP A 403 -40.43 68.22 15.12
CA ASP A 403 -39.15 68.94 15.20
C ASP A 403 -38.52 69.29 13.82
N ALA A 404 -39.15 68.86 12.70
CA ALA A 404 -38.62 69.10 11.35
C ALA A 404 -39.66 69.71 10.42
N GLU A 405 -39.20 70.54 9.49
CA GLU A 405 -40.12 71.13 8.47
C GLU A 405 -40.68 70.07 7.54
N THR A 406 -41.96 70.18 7.18
CA THR A 406 -42.65 69.25 6.27
C THR A 406 -41.92 69.12 4.94
N SER A 407 -41.27 70.19 4.45
CA SER A 407 -40.47 70.21 3.23
C SER A 407 -39.21 69.35 3.33
N GLU A 408 -38.54 69.33 4.48
CA GLU A 408 -37.37 68.50 4.74
C GLU A 408 -37.71 67.00 4.80
N LEU A 409 -38.77 66.66 5.54
CA LEU A 409 -39.25 65.28 5.65
C LEU A 409 -39.72 64.71 4.30
N LEU A 410 -40.33 65.54 3.44
CA LEU A 410 -40.67 65.11 2.06
C LEU A 410 -39.46 64.86 1.22
N ASN A 411 -38.42 65.69 1.30
CA ASN A 411 -37.16 65.49 0.59
C ASN A 411 -36.43 64.19 1.04
N GLU A 412 -36.44 63.91 2.36
CA GLU A 412 -35.86 62.65 2.88
C GLU A 412 -36.63 61.41 2.41
N LEU A 413 -37.99 61.47 2.36
CA LEU A 413 -38.82 60.40 1.83
C LEU A 413 -38.60 60.18 0.33
N ASP A 414 -38.40 61.27 -0.46
CA ASP A 414 -38.07 61.17 -1.89
C ASP A 414 -36.66 60.54 -2.14
N GLU A 415 -35.73 60.89 -1.30
CA GLU A 415 -34.41 60.27 -1.34
C GLU A 415 -34.48 58.80 -0.98
N LEU A 416 -35.21 58.43 0.10
CA LEU A 416 -35.40 57.05 0.50
C LEU A 416 -36.07 56.23 -0.61
N ASP A 417 -37.11 56.74 -1.31
CA ASP A 417 -37.75 56.01 -2.40
C ASP A 417 -36.82 55.85 -3.60
N ARG A 418 -36.01 56.88 -3.93
CA ARG A 418 -35.02 56.81 -5.00
C ARG A 418 -33.98 55.73 -4.72
N VAL A 419 -33.46 55.66 -3.49
CA VAL A 419 -32.49 54.63 -3.09
C VAL A 419 -33.13 53.26 -3.01
N ALA A 420 -34.36 53.16 -2.47
CA ALA A 420 -35.11 51.90 -2.42
C ALA A 420 -35.35 51.33 -3.82
N ALA A 421 -35.59 52.18 -4.83
CA ALA A 421 -35.72 51.77 -6.24
C ALA A 421 -34.43 51.22 -6.85
N GLN A 422 -33.27 51.61 -6.29
CA GLN A 422 -31.94 51.13 -6.77
C GLN A 422 -31.43 49.92 -6.00
N ILE A 423 -32.11 49.47 -4.93
CA ILE A 423 -31.70 48.29 -4.17
C ILE A 423 -31.87 47.05 -5.04
N THR A 424 -30.73 46.45 -5.43
CA THR A 424 -30.73 45.20 -6.16
C THR A 424 -30.76 44.02 -5.18
N VAL A 425 -31.86 43.30 -5.16
CA VAL A 425 -32.01 42.03 -4.41
C VAL A 425 -32.42 40.90 -5.37
N PRO A 426 -32.13 39.66 -5.02
CA PRO A 426 -32.64 38.51 -5.77
C PRO A 426 -34.15 38.48 -5.80
N LEU A 427 -34.74 37.95 -6.87
CA LEU A 427 -36.21 37.90 -7.07
C LEU A 427 -36.98 37.29 -5.88
N ALA A 428 -36.39 36.29 -5.20
CA ALA A 428 -36.98 35.68 -4.00
C ALA A 428 -37.17 36.62 -2.81
N HIS A 429 -36.52 37.79 -2.82
CA HIS A 429 -36.59 38.83 -1.76
C HIS A 429 -37.11 40.17 -2.28
N ALA A 430 -37.71 40.20 -3.49
CA ALA A 430 -38.26 41.43 -4.08
C ALA A 430 -39.41 41.99 -3.26
N ASP A 431 -40.21 41.15 -2.60
CA ASP A 431 -41.35 41.54 -1.77
C ASP A 431 -40.95 42.46 -0.62
N GLU A 432 -39.76 42.30 -0.06
CA GLU A 432 -39.25 43.12 1.03
C GLU A 432 -38.94 44.57 0.57
N VAL A 433 -38.45 44.72 -0.66
CA VAL A 433 -38.22 46.05 -1.27
C VAL A 433 -39.55 46.70 -1.63
N TYR A 434 -40.49 45.92 -2.17
CA TYR A 434 -41.84 46.44 -2.45
C TYR A 434 -42.58 46.87 -1.16
N ALA A 435 -42.45 46.11 -0.07
CA ALA A 435 -42.99 46.46 1.23
C ALA A 435 -42.36 47.76 1.78
N LEU A 436 -41.04 47.93 1.65
CA LEU A 436 -40.34 49.16 2.04
C LEU A 436 -40.91 50.37 1.26
N ARG A 437 -41.00 50.28 -0.06
CA ARG A 437 -41.52 51.36 -0.91
C ARG A 437 -42.99 51.70 -0.58
N ASN A 438 -43.81 50.67 -0.32
CA ASN A 438 -45.21 50.87 0.09
C ASN A 438 -45.30 51.57 1.45
N ASN A 439 -44.40 51.28 2.38
CA ASN A 439 -44.38 52.02 3.68
C ASN A 439 -43.88 53.44 3.50
N ILE A 440 -42.88 53.72 2.68
CA ILE A 440 -42.45 55.08 2.35
C ILE A 440 -43.61 55.87 1.78
N GLU A 441 -44.39 55.33 0.85
CA GLU A 441 -45.56 56.02 0.26
C GLU A 441 -46.69 56.22 1.27
N LYS A 442 -46.92 55.27 2.19
CA LYS A 442 -47.89 55.46 3.29
C LYS A 442 -47.46 56.57 4.23
N THR A 443 -46.18 56.64 4.60
CA THR A 443 -45.69 57.73 5.46
C THR A 443 -45.77 59.07 4.76
N ARG A 444 -45.45 59.12 3.45
CA ARG A 444 -45.64 60.34 2.63
C ARG A 444 -47.11 60.84 2.65
N ARG A 445 -48.06 59.95 2.42
CA ARG A 445 -49.49 60.30 2.46
C ARG A 445 -49.95 60.83 3.83
N ARG A 446 -49.45 60.24 4.91
CA ARG A 446 -49.73 60.70 6.27
C ARG A 446 -49.16 62.10 6.53
N LEU A 447 -47.95 62.37 6.07
CA LEU A 447 -47.27 63.64 6.19
C LEU A 447 -48.04 64.75 5.42
N LEU A 448 -48.47 64.50 4.17
CA LEU A 448 -49.25 65.42 3.35
C LEU A 448 -50.64 65.69 3.95
N ALA A 449 -51.29 64.69 4.50
CA ALA A 449 -52.61 64.85 5.17
C ALA A 449 -52.49 65.72 6.44
N ARG A 450 -51.40 65.58 7.21
CA ARG A 450 -51.11 66.47 8.37
C ARG A 450 -50.87 67.92 7.95
N ALA A 451 -50.09 68.10 6.87
CA ALA A 451 -49.79 69.45 6.33
C ALA A 451 -51.07 70.18 5.81
N GLN A 452 -52.04 69.42 5.31
CA GLN A 452 -53.32 69.95 4.83
C GLN A 452 -54.34 70.18 5.94
N GLY A 453 -54.20 69.44 7.08
CA GLY A 453 -55.13 69.55 8.22
C GLY A 453 -54.69 70.56 9.29
N SER A 454 -53.55 71.23 9.20
CA SER A 454 -53.10 72.28 10.10
C SER A 454 -53.70 73.62 9.67
N PRO A 455 -54.58 74.27 10.46
CA PRO A 455 -55.11 75.59 10.09
C PRO A 455 -53.93 76.59 10.13
N ARG A 456 -53.74 77.33 9.03
CA ARG A 456 -52.86 78.49 9.00
C ARG A 456 -53.40 79.51 10.02
N THR A 457 -52.71 79.60 11.17
CA THR A 457 -52.83 80.74 12.07
C THR A 457 -51.67 81.68 11.86
#